data_1b9808d432729257861df7647314297c
#
_entry.id   1b9808d432729257861df7647314297c
#
_cell.length_a   1.000
_cell.length_b   1.000
_cell.length_c   1.000
_cell.angle_alpha   90.00
_cell.angle_beta   90.00
_cell.angle_gamma   90.00
#
_symmetry.space_group_name_H-M   'P 1'
#
loop_
_entity.id
_entity.type
_entity.pdbx_description
1 polymer ?
#
loop_
_entity_poly.entity_id
_entity_poly.type
_entity_poly.pdbx_seq_one_letter_code
_entity_poly.pdbx_strand_id
1 'polypeptide(L)'
;MEHEPYADSAAPLVPPEPDLDRIRAAAASCTACHLHLNATQTVFGEGAPTAEVMLLGEQPGDKEDLAGHPFVGPAGRLLDSALESAGIDRSKVYVTNAVKHFKWKRGPGKRRLHEKPNQAEQAACRPWLEAEVGVVRPRLIVCLGATAAQALLGKDVRVTRDRGRFFETDLAPFVMPTVHPSSILRASDERSREEEMGAFIADLKAAAERLRELGIATA
;
A
#
# COMPACT_ATOMS: atom_id res chain seq x y z
N MET A 1 -10.54 21.09 -26.24
CA MET A 1 -9.69 21.24 -25.04
C MET A 1 -8.48 20.36 -25.27
N GLU A 2 -7.35 20.98 -25.56
CA GLU A 2 -6.07 20.27 -25.69
C GLU A 2 -5.74 19.70 -24.30
N HIS A 3 -5.61 18.38 -24.20
CA HIS A 3 -5.09 17.74 -23.01
C HIS A 3 -3.63 18.21 -22.86
N GLU A 4 -3.34 18.99 -21.82
CA GLU A 4 -1.95 19.13 -21.40
C GLU A 4 -1.40 17.72 -21.19
N PRO A 5 -0.24 17.39 -21.78
CA PRO A 5 0.35 16.07 -21.59
C PRO A 5 0.63 15.89 -20.11
N TYR A 6 0.08 14.82 -19.52
CA TYR A 6 0.45 14.41 -18.15
C TYR A 6 1.97 14.27 -18.10
N ALA A 7 2.55 14.64 -16.96
CA ALA A 7 4.00 14.57 -16.77
C ALA A 7 4.57 13.14 -16.82
N ASP A 8 3.72 12.12 -16.99
CA ASP A 8 4.04 10.68 -17.01
C ASP A 8 4.90 10.19 -15.82
N SER A 9 5.25 11.07 -14.89
CA SER A 9 6.03 10.77 -13.70
C SER A 9 5.85 11.85 -12.63
N ALA A 10 5.74 11.44 -11.37
CA ALA A 10 5.74 12.35 -10.23
C ALA A 10 7.16 12.79 -9.80
N ALA A 11 8.22 12.30 -10.45
CA ALA A 11 9.60 12.61 -10.06
C ALA A 11 9.90 14.13 -9.98
N PRO A 12 9.45 14.98 -10.91
CA PRO A 12 9.69 16.43 -10.84
C PRO A 12 8.93 17.11 -9.68
N LEU A 13 7.93 16.45 -9.09
CA LEU A 13 7.11 16.98 -8.01
C LEU A 13 7.67 16.63 -6.63
N VAL A 14 8.57 15.64 -6.53
CA VAL A 14 9.19 15.24 -5.27
C VAL A 14 10.18 16.33 -4.83
N PRO A 15 10.05 16.86 -3.59
CA PRO A 15 10.97 17.88 -3.10
C PRO A 15 12.43 17.37 -3.04
N PRO A 16 13.44 18.23 -3.28
CA PRO A 16 14.84 17.82 -3.28
C PRO A 16 15.38 17.38 -1.91
N GLU A 17 14.77 17.88 -0.84
CA GLU A 17 15.05 17.49 0.55
C GLU A 17 13.77 16.93 1.16
N PRO A 18 13.43 15.64 0.90
CA PRO A 18 12.16 15.07 1.30
C PRO A 18 12.10 14.76 2.80
N ASP A 19 11.04 15.21 3.45
CA ASP A 19 10.51 14.67 4.69
C ASP A 19 9.03 14.32 4.48
N LEU A 20 8.40 13.57 5.40
CA LEU A 20 7.03 13.10 5.20
C LEU A 20 6.01 14.23 5.02
N ASP A 21 6.18 15.35 5.69
CA ASP A 21 5.24 16.48 5.60
C ASP A 21 5.40 17.22 4.28
N ARG A 22 6.64 17.45 3.84
CA ARG A 22 6.93 18.09 2.55
C ARG A 22 6.45 17.25 1.38
N ILE A 23 6.73 15.94 1.38
CA ILE A 23 6.29 15.07 0.28
C ILE A 23 4.77 14.89 0.28
N ARG A 24 4.11 14.83 1.43
CA ARG A 24 2.64 14.82 1.55
C ARG A 24 2.03 16.11 0.99
N ALA A 25 2.56 17.26 1.38
CA ALA A 25 2.09 18.55 0.88
C ALA A 25 2.27 18.68 -0.64
N ALA A 26 3.40 18.25 -1.18
CA ALA A 26 3.65 18.25 -2.62
C ALA A 26 2.73 17.26 -3.36
N ALA A 27 2.51 16.07 -2.81
CA ALA A 27 1.64 15.05 -3.40
C ALA A 27 0.16 15.47 -3.44
N ALA A 28 -0.28 16.36 -2.53
CA ALA A 28 -1.67 16.83 -2.47
C ALA A 28 -2.16 17.47 -3.78
N SER A 29 -1.26 18.06 -4.57
CA SER A 29 -1.55 18.68 -5.86
C SER A 29 -1.03 17.85 -7.06
N CYS A 30 -0.78 16.55 -6.87
CA CYS A 30 -0.19 15.72 -7.91
C CYS A 30 -1.10 15.55 -9.12
N THR A 31 -0.58 15.89 -10.28
CA THR A 31 -1.23 15.74 -11.61
C THR A 31 -0.43 14.84 -12.56
N ALA A 32 0.50 14.01 -12.05
CA ALA A 32 1.41 13.20 -12.84
C ALA A 32 0.73 12.16 -13.74
N CYS A 33 -0.49 11.75 -13.44
CA CYS A 33 -1.29 10.85 -14.26
C CYS A 33 -2.77 11.25 -14.23
N HIS A 34 -3.56 10.79 -15.20
CA HIS A 34 -4.97 11.14 -15.34
C HIS A 34 -5.88 10.71 -14.18
N LEU A 35 -5.40 9.86 -13.26
CA LEU A 35 -6.22 9.41 -12.14
C LEU A 35 -6.67 10.56 -11.23
N HIS A 36 -5.90 11.64 -11.14
CA HIS A 36 -6.26 12.82 -10.36
C HIS A 36 -7.56 13.48 -10.83
N LEU A 37 -7.96 13.32 -12.10
CA LEU A 37 -9.19 13.92 -12.65
C LEU A 37 -10.46 13.34 -12.04
N ASN A 38 -10.43 12.07 -11.65
CA ASN A 38 -11.59 11.34 -11.16
C ASN A 38 -11.53 11.00 -9.67
N ALA A 39 -10.35 11.02 -9.08
CA ALA A 39 -10.17 10.87 -7.63
C ALA A 39 -10.66 12.12 -6.89
N THR A 40 -11.11 11.95 -5.65
CA THR A 40 -11.53 13.07 -4.80
C THR A 40 -10.30 13.85 -4.33
N GLN A 41 -9.23 13.13 -4.01
CA GLN A 41 -7.98 13.68 -3.51
C GLN A 41 -6.84 12.66 -3.59
N THR A 42 -5.63 13.11 -3.33
CA THR A 42 -4.50 12.23 -3.09
C THR A 42 -4.62 11.59 -1.70
N VAL A 43 -4.46 10.29 -1.61
CA VAL A 43 -4.37 9.56 -0.34
C VAL A 43 -2.92 9.17 -0.12
N PHE A 44 -2.24 9.92 0.73
CA PHE A 44 -0.84 9.72 1.05
C PHE A 44 -0.66 8.72 2.20
N GLY A 45 0.57 8.21 2.41
CA GLY A 45 0.84 7.26 3.48
C GLY A 45 0.79 7.91 4.87
N GLU A 46 0.56 7.08 5.90
CA GLU A 46 0.44 7.49 7.29
C GLU A 46 1.15 6.53 8.23
N GLY A 47 1.70 7.06 9.31
CA GLY A 47 2.40 6.32 10.36
C GLY A 47 3.63 7.07 10.86
N ALA A 48 4.36 6.44 11.76
CA ALA A 48 5.57 7.03 12.32
C ALA A 48 6.65 7.18 11.25
N PRO A 49 7.38 8.32 11.18
CA PRO A 49 8.49 8.48 10.26
C PRO A 49 9.66 7.53 10.54
N THR A 50 9.69 6.95 11.72
CA THR A 50 10.68 5.96 12.17
C THR A 50 10.13 4.53 12.18
N ALA A 51 9.05 4.27 11.44
CA ALA A 51 8.44 2.95 11.39
C ALA A 51 9.41 1.92 10.78
N GLU A 52 9.63 0.84 11.50
CA GLU A 52 10.46 -0.29 11.02
C GLU A 52 9.70 -1.20 10.05
N VAL A 53 8.36 -1.09 10.04
CA VAL A 53 7.46 -1.84 9.16
C VAL A 53 6.67 -0.88 8.29
N MET A 54 6.67 -1.14 6.99
CA MET A 54 5.78 -0.48 6.04
C MET A 54 4.80 -1.50 5.45
N LEU A 55 3.51 -1.18 5.47
CA LEU A 55 2.47 -1.93 4.78
C LEU A 55 2.13 -1.22 3.48
N LEU A 56 2.30 -1.93 2.37
CA LEU A 56 2.10 -1.39 1.03
C LEU A 56 0.89 -2.03 0.36
N GLY A 57 -0.15 -1.24 0.11
CA GLY A 57 -1.31 -1.62 -0.69
C GLY A 57 -1.18 -1.26 -2.17
N GLU A 58 -2.25 -1.52 -2.92
CA GLU A 58 -2.33 -1.21 -4.36
C GLU A 58 -2.64 0.27 -4.62
N GLN A 59 -3.79 0.72 -4.16
CA GLN A 59 -4.33 2.08 -4.31
C GLN A 59 -5.40 2.33 -3.24
N PRO A 60 -5.81 3.58 -3.00
CA PRO A 60 -6.94 3.88 -2.13
C PRO A 60 -8.22 3.20 -2.61
N GLY A 61 -9.11 2.83 -1.70
CA GLY A 61 -10.48 2.48 -2.00
C GLY A 61 -11.41 3.70 -1.97
N ASP A 62 -12.72 3.47 -2.18
CA ASP A 62 -13.73 4.53 -2.17
C ASP A 62 -13.80 5.31 -0.84
N LYS A 63 -13.67 4.60 0.27
CA LYS A 63 -13.71 5.22 1.61
C LYS A 63 -12.45 6.02 1.89
N GLU A 64 -11.30 5.50 1.49
CA GLU A 64 -10.01 6.15 1.61
C GLU A 64 -9.94 7.42 0.76
N ASP A 65 -10.43 7.37 -0.49
CA ASP A 65 -10.48 8.51 -1.40
C ASP A 65 -11.35 9.66 -0.86
N LEU A 66 -12.47 9.33 -0.19
CA LEU A 66 -13.34 10.31 0.45
C LEU A 66 -12.75 10.88 1.73
N ALA A 67 -12.09 10.04 2.54
CA ALA A 67 -11.56 10.44 3.84
C ALA A 67 -10.17 11.10 3.76
N GLY A 68 -9.38 10.80 2.71
CA GLY A 68 -8.00 11.25 2.58
C GLY A 68 -6.98 10.42 3.37
N HIS A 69 -7.40 9.33 4.01
CA HIS A 69 -6.59 8.49 4.87
C HIS A 69 -6.49 7.05 4.34
N PRO A 70 -5.31 6.39 4.36
CA PRO A 70 -5.16 5.02 3.88
C PRO A 70 -5.77 4.01 4.85
N PHE A 71 -6.34 2.94 4.31
CA PHE A 71 -6.87 1.80 5.07
C PHE A 71 -7.94 2.12 6.14
N VAL A 72 -8.83 3.07 5.89
CA VAL A 72 -9.96 3.40 6.78
C VAL A 72 -11.24 2.59 6.48
N GLY A 73 -11.29 1.93 5.35
CA GLY A 73 -12.43 1.10 4.93
C GLY A 73 -12.45 -0.29 5.58
N PRO A 74 -13.33 -1.19 5.10
CA PRO A 74 -13.46 -2.55 5.63
C PRO A 74 -12.17 -3.37 5.58
N ALA A 75 -11.35 -3.18 4.52
CA ALA A 75 -10.06 -3.84 4.38
C ALA A 75 -9.05 -3.38 5.45
N GLY A 76 -9.09 -2.10 5.82
CA GLY A 76 -8.26 -1.54 6.88
C GLY A 76 -8.63 -2.11 8.26
N ARG A 77 -9.92 -2.19 8.59
CA ARG A 77 -10.36 -2.80 9.86
C ARG A 77 -9.94 -4.27 9.99
N LEU A 78 -10.02 -5.04 8.88
CA LEU A 78 -9.53 -6.41 8.87
C LEU A 78 -8.02 -6.47 9.06
N LEU A 79 -7.27 -5.56 8.42
CA LEU A 79 -5.83 -5.41 8.60
C LEU A 79 -5.47 -5.11 10.04
N ASP A 80 -6.14 -4.15 10.68
CA ASP A 80 -5.90 -3.77 12.08
C ASP A 80 -6.12 -4.97 13.02
N SER A 81 -7.19 -5.73 12.83
CA SER A 81 -7.48 -6.96 13.59
C SER A 81 -6.41 -8.06 13.39
N ALA A 82 -5.89 -8.17 12.16
CA ALA A 82 -4.83 -9.13 11.85
C ALA A 82 -3.48 -8.73 12.45
N LEU A 83 -3.14 -7.43 12.44
CA LEU A 83 -1.94 -6.90 13.09
C LEU A 83 -1.97 -7.13 14.60
N GLU A 84 -3.08 -6.83 15.26
CA GLU A 84 -3.29 -7.10 16.68
C GLU A 84 -3.08 -8.59 16.97
N SER A 85 -3.70 -9.49 16.19
CA SER A 85 -3.57 -10.94 16.33
C SER A 85 -2.15 -11.46 16.07
N ALA A 86 -1.35 -10.72 15.30
CA ALA A 86 0.04 -11.02 15.02
C ALA A 86 1.03 -10.41 16.04
N GLY A 87 0.55 -9.58 16.98
CA GLY A 87 1.38 -8.87 17.95
C GLY A 87 2.20 -7.74 17.31
N ILE A 88 1.62 -7.06 16.31
CA ILE A 88 2.21 -5.87 15.68
C ILE A 88 1.39 -4.66 16.08
N ASP A 89 2.03 -3.72 16.79
CA ASP A 89 1.41 -2.45 17.16
C ASP A 89 1.17 -1.58 15.92
N ARG A 90 -0.09 -1.31 15.62
CA ARG A 90 -0.51 -0.50 14.46
C ARG A 90 0.12 0.91 14.48
N SER A 91 0.36 1.48 15.65
CA SER A 91 0.96 2.81 15.80
C SER A 91 2.43 2.88 15.38
N LYS A 92 3.12 1.74 15.36
CA LYS A 92 4.53 1.60 14.95
C LYS A 92 4.70 1.26 13.46
N VAL A 93 3.60 1.18 12.71
CA VAL A 93 3.59 0.80 11.30
C VAL A 93 3.31 2.01 10.42
N TYR A 94 4.04 2.16 9.32
CA TYR A 94 3.71 3.08 8.25
C TYR A 94 2.87 2.37 7.19
N VAL A 95 1.75 2.97 6.80
CA VAL A 95 0.81 2.37 5.83
C VAL A 95 0.67 3.25 4.61
N THR A 96 0.83 2.69 3.44
CA THR A 96 0.71 3.42 2.18
C THR A 96 0.23 2.53 1.03
N ASN A 97 0.10 3.12 -0.15
CA ASN A 97 -0.27 2.44 -1.39
C ASN A 97 0.74 2.74 -2.51
N ALA A 98 0.88 1.84 -3.47
CA ALA A 98 1.72 2.03 -4.65
C ALA A 98 1.21 3.18 -5.53
N VAL A 99 -0.10 3.38 -5.60
CA VAL A 99 -0.75 4.49 -6.30
C VAL A 99 -1.52 5.34 -5.29
N LYS A 100 -1.41 6.69 -5.42
CA LYS A 100 -1.97 7.63 -4.44
C LYS A 100 -3.38 8.13 -4.78
N HIS A 101 -3.88 7.86 -5.97
CA HIS A 101 -5.22 8.23 -6.41
C HIS A 101 -6.09 7.01 -6.64
N PHE A 102 -7.38 7.09 -6.29
CA PHE A 102 -8.34 6.03 -6.51
C PHE A 102 -8.71 5.89 -7.98
N LYS A 103 -8.38 4.77 -8.61
CA LYS A 103 -8.88 4.41 -9.94
C LYS A 103 -10.20 3.69 -9.82
N TRP A 104 -11.22 4.23 -10.48
CA TRP A 104 -12.55 3.67 -10.45
C TRP A 104 -13.29 3.88 -11.77
N LYS A 105 -14.28 3.06 -11.99
CA LYS A 105 -15.27 3.24 -13.05
C LYS A 105 -16.67 3.35 -12.47
N ARG A 106 -17.56 3.98 -13.23
CA ARG A 106 -18.96 4.14 -12.83
C ARG A 106 -19.65 2.78 -12.82
N GLY A 107 -20.21 2.41 -11.70
CA GLY A 107 -21.10 1.27 -11.53
C GLY A 107 -22.57 1.65 -11.59
N PRO A 108 -23.49 0.72 -11.29
CA PRO A 108 -24.91 0.99 -11.22
C PRO A 108 -25.24 2.10 -10.20
N GLY A 109 -26.10 3.03 -10.58
CA GLY A 109 -26.42 4.20 -9.76
C GLY A 109 -25.24 5.15 -9.58
N LYS A 110 -24.92 5.48 -8.32
CA LYS A 110 -23.80 6.38 -7.96
C LYS A 110 -22.56 5.63 -7.45
N ARG A 111 -22.49 4.30 -7.60
CA ARG A 111 -21.38 3.50 -7.09
C ARG A 111 -20.11 3.76 -7.91
N ARG A 112 -18.99 3.94 -7.21
CA ARG A 112 -17.64 3.94 -7.77
C ARG A 112 -17.06 2.55 -7.59
N LEU A 113 -16.85 1.83 -8.71
CA LEU A 113 -16.29 0.47 -8.70
C LEU A 113 -14.79 0.56 -8.89
N HIS A 114 -14.06 -0.03 -7.96
CA HIS A 114 -12.61 -0.16 -8.03
C HIS A 114 -12.15 -0.75 -9.36
N GLU A 115 -11.14 -0.16 -9.96
CA GLU A 115 -10.47 -0.63 -11.16
C GLU A 115 -8.97 -0.66 -10.92
N LYS A 116 -8.30 -1.76 -11.31
CA LYS A 116 -6.88 -1.94 -11.06
C LYS A 116 -6.04 -0.90 -11.82
N PRO A 117 -5.06 -0.23 -11.17
CA PRO A 117 -4.13 0.65 -11.86
C PRO A 117 -3.30 -0.13 -12.88
N ASN A 118 -3.10 0.44 -14.07
CA ASN A 118 -2.22 -0.12 -15.07
C ASN A 118 -0.74 0.18 -14.78
N GLN A 119 0.16 -0.36 -15.60
CA GLN A 119 1.60 -0.19 -15.39
C GLN A 119 2.07 1.27 -15.54
N ALA A 120 1.50 2.04 -16.47
CA ALA A 120 1.86 3.44 -16.67
C ALA A 120 1.44 4.29 -15.47
N GLU A 121 0.23 4.09 -14.93
CA GLU A 121 -0.26 4.77 -13.74
C GLU A 121 0.58 4.44 -12.50
N GLN A 122 1.00 3.17 -12.35
CA GLN A 122 1.89 2.76 -11.27
C GLN A 122 3.29 3.38 -11.43
N ALA A 123 3.83 3.40 -12.65
CA ALA A 123 5.13 4.01 -12.94
C ALA A 123 5.12 5.53 -12.68
N ALA A 124 4.07 6.22 -13.11
CA ALA A 124 3.92 7.66 -12.87
C ALA A 124 3.86 8.00 -11.37
N CYS A 125 3.26 7.12 -10.54
CA CYS A 125 3.11 7.33 -9.10
C CYS A 125 4.30 6.83 -8.27
N ARG A 126 5.14 5.96 -8.84
CA ARG A 126 6.29 5.31 -8.17
C ARG A 126 7.22 6.28 -7.42
N PRO A 127 7.57 7.48 -7.94
CA PRO A 127 8.45 8.41 -7.22
C PRO A 127 7.94 8.81 -5.84
N TRP A 128 6.62 8.89 -5.63
CA TRP A 128 6.06 9.13 -4.29
C TRP A 128 6.34 7.98 -3.32
N LEU A 129 6.18 6.73 -3.77
CA LEU A 129 6.49 5.55 -2.95
C LEU A 129 7.99 5.49 -2.63
N GLU A 130 8.85 5.76 -3.60
CA GLU A 130 10.31 5.79 -3.39
C GLU A 130 10.72 6.88 -2.40
N ALA A 131 10.09 8.06 -2.46
CA ALA A 131 10.32 9.13 -1.50
C ALA A 131 9.86 8.73 -0.07
N GLU A 132 8.68 8.10 0.08
CA GLU A 132 8.22 7.57 1.37
C GLU A 132 9.19 6.54 1.95
N VAL A 133 9.61 5.56 1.13
CA VAL A 133 10.56 4.52 1.54
C VAL A 133 11.91 5.15 1.92
N GLY A 134 12.39 6.12 1.15
CA GLY A 134 13.65 6.83 1.40
C GLY A 134 13.66 7.64 2.69
N VAL A 135 12.51 8.18 3.11
CA VAL A 135 12.36 8.92 4.38
C VAL A 135 12.15 7.98 5.56
N VAL A 136 11.22 7.04 5.46
CA VAL A 136 10.86 6.10 6.54
C VAL A 136 11.98 5.06 6.77
N ARG A 137 12.61 4.58 5.70
CA ARG A 137 13.67 3.55 5.71
C ARG A 137 13.27 2.28 6.48
N PRO A 138 12.13 1.68 6.15
CA PRO A 138 11.64 0.52 6.86
C PRO A 138 12.61 -0.66 6.74
N ARG A 139 12.69 -1.50 7.75
CA ARG A 139 13.45 -2.76 7.71
C ARG A 139 12.67 -3.85 6.98
N LEU A 140 11.37 -3.76 6.99
CA LEU A 140 10.47 -4.70 6.33
C LEU A 140 9.33 -3.95 5.63
N ILE A 141 9.10 -4.29 4.35
CA ILE A 141 7.90 -3.90 3.62
C ILE A 141 7.03 -5.13 3.42
N VAL A 142 5.81 -5.11 3.95
CA VAL A 142 4.79 -6.13 3.70
C VAL A 142 3.89 -5.67 2.56
N CYS A 143 3.96 -6.35 1.42
CA CYS A 143 3.17 -6.05 0.24
C CYS A 143 1.80 -6.74 0.31
N LEU A 144 0.75 -5.97 0.42
CA LEU A 144 -0.63 -6.41 0.50
C LEU A 144 -1.22 -6.57 -0.90
N GLY A 145 -1.19 -7.80 -1.43
CA GLY A 145 -1.71 -8.15 -2.75
C GLY A 145 -0.67 -8.13 -3.88
N ALA A 146 -1.10 -8.64 -5.03
CA ALA A 146 -0.21 -8.86 -6.17
C ALA A 146 0.35 -7.57 -6.78
N THR A 147 -0.45 -6.50 -6.85
CA THR A 147 -0.01 -5.22 -7.42
C THR A 147 1.11 -4.59 -6.59
N ALA A 148 0.95 -4.54 -5.27
CA ALA A 148 1.96 -4.05 -4.35
C ALA A 148 3.24 -4.88 -4.42
N ALA A 149 3.11 -6.22 -4.42
CA ALA A 149 4.24 -7.13 -4.53
C ALA A 149 5.00 -6.95 -5.85
N GLN A 150 4.27 -6.87 -6.98
CA GLN A 150 4.87 -6.69 -8.31
C GLN A 150 5.50 -5.31 -8.49
N ALA A 151 5.01 -4.28 -7.82
CA ALA A 151 5.60 -2.94 -7.86
C ALA A 151 7.04 -2.90 -7.30
N LEU A 152 7.36 -3.75 -6.32
CA LEU A 152 8.69 -3.82 -5.69
C LEU A 152 9.54 -5.00 -6.15
N LEU A 153 8.93 -6.17 -6.36
CA LEU A 153 9.63 -7.44 -6.60
C LEU A 153 9.60 -7.88 -8.09
N GLY A 154 8.91 -7.10 -8.92
CA GLY A 154 8.77 -7.41 -10.35
C GLY A 154 7.61 -8.35 -10.68
N LYS A 155 7.34 -8.46 -12.00
CA LYS A 155 6.13 -9.12 -12.54
C LYS A 155 6.05 -10.63 -12.32
N ASP A 156 7.16 -11.28 -11.98
CA ASP A 156 7.23 -12.74 -11.84
C ASP A 156 6.77 -13.24 -10.46
N VAL A 157 6.63 -12.34 -9.48
CA VAL A 157 6.11 -12.66 -8.15
C VAL A 157 4.60 -12.95 -8.21
N ARG A 158 4.22 -14.04 -7.54
CA ARG A 158 2.84 -14.50 -7.41
C ARG A 158 2.50 -14.67 -5.94
N VAL A 159 1.55 -13.91 -5.44
CA VAL A 159 1.12 -13.97 -4.02
C VAL A 159 0.71 -15.38 -3.62
N THR A 160 0.02 -16.12 -4.49
CA THR A 160 -0.41 -17.51 -4.23
C THR A 160 0.75 -18.49 -4.00
N ARG A 161 1.96 -18.19 -4.52
CA ARG A 161 3.15 -19.03 -4.39
C ARG A 161 4.15 -18.46 -3.37
N ASP A 162 4.26 -17.14 -3.36
CA ASP A 162 5.39 -16.44 -2.74
C ASP A 162 5.01 -15.73 -1.42
N ARG A 163 3.73 -15.79 -0.98
CA ARG A 163 3.29 -15.20 0.28
C ARG A 163 4.09 -15.72 1.47
N GLY A 164 4.38 -14.86 2.43
CA GLY A 164 5.14 -15.18 3.64
C GLY A 164 6.66 -15.37 3.41
N ARG A 165 7.15 -15.30 2.17
CA ARG A 165 8.59 -15.38 1.85
C ARG A 165 9.23 -14.01 1.90
N PHE A 166 10.46 -13.94 2.36
CA PHE A 166 11.24 -12.70 2.42
C PHE A 166 12.15 -12.59 1.20
N PHE A 167 12.17 -11.40 0.61
CA PHE A 167 13.03 -11.03 -0.52
C PHE A 167 13.87 -9.83 -0.13
N GLU A 168 15.15 -9.83 -0.48
CA GLU A 168 16.05 -8.70 -0.34
C GLU A 168 15.91 -7.77 -1.55
N THR A 169 15.91 -6.46 -1.31
CA THR A 169 15.81 -5.43 -2.36
C THR A 169 16.65 -4.20 -1.99
N ASP A 170 16.92 -3.35 -2.99
CA ASP A 170 17.60 -2.07 -2.75
C ASP A 170 16.72 -1.06 -1.98
N LEU A 171 15.40 -1.27 -1.94
CA LEU A 171 14.44 -0.39 -1.28
C LEU A 171 14.30 -0.67 0.22
N ALA A 172 14.41 -1.92 0.62
CA ALA A 172 14.36 -2.34 2.02
C ALA A 172 15.10 -3.66 2.20
N PRO A 173 15.71 -3.92 3.38
CA PRO A 173 16.38 -5.18 3.67
C PRO A 173 15.50 -6.40 3.44
N PHE A 174 14.18 -6.28 3.73
CA PHE A 174 13.23 -7.35 3.48
C PHE A 174 11.94 -6.82 2.88
N VAL A 175 11.42 -7.53 1.89
CA VAL A 175 10.09 -7.34 1.30
C VAL A 175 9.36 -8.67 1.34
N MET A 176 8.14 -8.70 1.88
CA MET A 176 7.34 -9.91 2.01
C MET A 176 5.98 -9.72 1.35
N PRO A 177 5.63 -10.50 0.31
CA PRO A 177 4.29 -10.49 -0.26
C PRO A 177 3.32 -11.29 0.61
N THR A 178 2.08 -10.80 0.72
CA THR A 178 0.94 -11.52 1.26
C THR A 178 -0.34 -11.14 0.53
N VAL A 179 -1.48 -11.71 0.90
CA VAL A 179 -2.77 -11.38 0.30
C VAL A 179 -3.22 -9.96 0.68
N HIS A 180 -4.05 -9.36 -0.15
CA HIS A 180 -4.70 -8.09 0.23
C HIS A 180 -5.92 -8.38 1.11
N PRO A 181 -6.13 -7.65 2.23
CA PRO A 181 -7.28 -7.89 3.13
C PRO A 181 -8.64 -7.90 2.41
N SER A 182 -8.80 -7.14 1.34
CA SER A 182 -10.03 -7.16 0.55
C SER A 182 -10.31 -8.48 -0.16
N SER A 183 -9.33 -9.36 -0.38
CA SER A 183 -9.59 -10.70 -0.93
C SER A 183 -10.30 -11.58 0.09
N ILE A 184 -9.89 -11.51 1.35
CA ILE A 184 -10.51 -12.23 2.47
C ILE A 184 -11.98 -11.80 2.64
N LEU A 185 -12.26 -10.48 2.52
CA LEU A 185 -13.64 -9.97 2.55
C LEU A 185 -14.53 -10.48 1.42
N ARG A 186 -13.95 -10.95 0.32
CA ARG A 186 -14.64 -11.49 -0.85
C ARG A 186 -14.68 -13.03 -0.88
N ALA A 187 -14.21 -13.70 0.16
CA ALA A 187 -14.30 -15.15 0.28
C ALA A 187 -15.76 -15.61 0.12
N SER A 188 -15.96 -16.75 -0.54
CA SER A 188 -17.29 -17.24 -0.95
C SER A 188 -18.16 -17.68 0.22
N ASP A 189 -17.54 -18.10 1.32
CA ASP A 189 -18.20 -18.62 2.51
C ASP A 189 -17.36 -18.33 3.77
N GLU A 190 -17.96 -18.56 4.95
CA GLU A 190 -17.34 -18.26 6.22
C GLU A 190 -16.09 -19.10 6.48
N ARG A 191 -16.13 -20.39 6.15
CA ARG A 191 -14.98 -21.27 6.33
C ARG A 191 -13.77 -20.82 5.52
N SER A 192 -13.98 -20.50 4.24
CA SER A 192 -12.92 -19.97 3.38
C SER A 192 -12.37 -18.65 3.92
N ARG A 193 -13.23 -17.80 4.49
CA ARG A 193 -12.82 -16.54 5.12
C ARG A 193 -11.95 -16.76 6.35
N GLU A 194 -12.32 -17.70 7.21
CA GLU A 194 -11.55 -18.06 8.41
C GLU A 194 -10.19 -18.66 8.04
N GLU A 195 -10.15 -19.55 7.05
CA GLU A 195 -8.91 -20.16 6.53
C GLU A 195 -7.97 -19.10 5.94
N GLU A 196 -8.48 -18.22 5.09
CA GLU A 196 -7.69 -17.11 4.50
C GLU A 196 -7.21 -16.10 5.56
N MET A 197 -8.04 -15.78 6.55
CA MET A 197 -7.68 -14.91 7.66
C MET A 197 -6.59 -15.53 8.53
N GLY A 198 -6.73 -16.82 8.87
CA GLY A 198 -5.71 -17.56 9.61
C GLY A 198 -4.35 -17.57 8.90
N ALA A 199 -4.36 -17.81 7.59
CA ALA A 199 -3.15 -17.77 6.77
C ALA A 199 -2.56 -16.36 6.66
N PHE A 200 -3.39 -15.31 6.60
CA PHE A 200 -2.94 -13.92 6.60
C PHE A 200 -2.28 -13.53 7.93
N ILE A 201 -2.88 -13.92 9.06
CA ILE A 201 -2.30 -13.71 10.39
C ILE A 201 -0.97 -14.47 10.52
N ALA A 202 -0.86 -15.68 9.97
CA ALA A 202 0.40 -16.44 9.97
C ALA A 202 1.52 -15.72 9.22
N ASP A 203 1.23 -15.12 8.05
CA ASP A 203 2.20 -14.30 7.31
C ASP A 203 2.66 -13.08 8.15
N LEU A 204 1.73 -12.39 8.81
CA LEU A 204 2.06 -11.24 9.66
C LEU A 204 2.85 -11.65 10.91
N LYS A 205 2.58 -12.83 11.49
CA LYS A 205 3.40 -13.39 12.57
C LYS A 205 4.83 -13.69 12.12
N ALA A 206 5.00 -14.23 10.91
CA ALA A 206 6.35 -14.42 10.34
C ALA A 206 7.07 -13.08 10.15
N ALA A 207 6.35 -12.01 9.74
CA ALA A 207 6.89 -10.65 9.67
C ALA A 207 7.35 -10.16 11.05
N ALA A 208 6.51 -10.31 12.09
CA ALA A 208 6.84 -9.93 13.46
C ALA A 208 8.04 -10.70 14.01
N GLU A 209 8.15 -11.99 13.68
CA GLU A 209 9.28 -12.83 14.07
C GLU A 209 10.57 -12.36 13.41
N ARG A 210 10.55 -12.09 12.11
CA ARG A 210 11.71 -11.54 11.39
C ARG A 210 12.20 -10.24 12.02
N LEU A 211 11.32 -9.36 12.44
CA LEU A 211 11.71 -8.11 13.11
C LEU A 211 12.34 -8.36 14.48
N ARG A 212 11.79 -9.29 15.26
CA ARG A 212 12.38 -9.68 16.56
C ARG A 212 13.78 -10.29 16.40
N GLU A 213 14.03 -11.10 15.38
CA GLU A 213 15.37 -11.61 15.02
C GLU A 213 16.37 -10.47 14.73
N LEU A 214 15.87 -9.32 14.23
CA LEU A 214 16.66 -8.11 13.99
C LEU A 214 16.79 -7.21 15.24
N GLY A 215 16.26 -7.62 16.39
CA GLY A 215 16.24 -6.82 17.62
C GLY A 215 15.21 -5.70 17.64
N ILE A 216 14.21 -5.75 16.78
CA ILE A 216 13.18 -4.71 16.63
C ILE A 216 11.91 -5.12 17.38
N ALA A 217 11.44 -4.26 18.29
CA ALA A 217 10.19 -4.47 19.03
C ALA A 217 8.97 -4.22 18.15
N THR A 218 8.04 -5.18 18.09
CA THR A 218 6.82 -5.12 17.30
C THR A 218 5.58 -4.73 18.11
N ALA A 219 5.65 -4.89 19.43
CA ALA A 219 4.59 -4.55 20.38
C ALA A 219 5.00 -3.38 21.27
#